data_b781b462598b9feaa5e3debfb12e2e7d
#
_entry.id   b781b462598b9feaa5e3debfb12e2e7d
#
_cell.length_a   1.000
_cell.length_b   1.000
_cell.length_c   1.000
_cell.angle_alpha   90.00
_cell.angle_beta   90.00
_cell.angle_gamma   90.00
#
_symmetry.space_group_name_H-M   'P 1'
#
loop_
_entity.id
_entity.type
_entity.pdbx_description
1 polymer ?
#
loop_
_entity_poly.entity_id
_entity_poly.type
_entity_poly.pdbx_seq_one_letter_code
_entity_poly.pdbx_strand_id
1 'polypeptide(L)' 'MEIRDIVAEKATDNLVLVKYYNVTEGAYKSFFMTFDEFDKIGTDLLNMARYIFDREGK' A
#
# COMPACT_ATOMS: atom_id res chain seq x y z
N MET A 1 -2.88 13.93 -5.94
CA MET A 1 -1.80 13.15 -5.27
C MET A 1 -1.35 12.04 -6.19
N GLU A 2 -0.06 11.82 -6.28
CA GLU A 2 0.51 10.80 -7.13
C GLU A 2 1.39 9.86 -6.29
N ILE A 3 1.30 8.57 -6.57
CA ILE A 3 2.13 7.57 -5.92
C ILE A 3 2.72 6.63 -6.96
N ARG A 4 3.87 6.02 -6.62
CA ARG A 4 4.52 5.06 -7.51
C ARG A 4 5.39 4.09 -6.69
N ASP A 5 5.96 3.12 -7.37
CA ASP A 5 6.87 2.13 -6.77
C ASP A 5 6.23 1.37 -5.62
N ILE A 6 4.97 0.96 -5.84
CA ILE A 6 4.23 0.20 -4.84
C ILE A 6 4.82 -1.20 -4.74
N VAL A 7 5.23 -1.58 -3.53
CA VAL A 7 5.78 -2.91 -3.25
C VAL A 7 5.07 -3.46 -2.03
N ALA A 8 4.66 -4.72 -2.12
CA ALA A 8 4.06 -5.43 -1.00
C ALA A 8 4.93 -6.64 -0.68
N GLU A 9 5.30 -6.78 0.58
CA GLU A 9 6.14 -7.90 1.01
C GLU A 9 5.67 -8.44 2.35
N LYS A 10 5.93 -9.73 2.59
CA LYS A 10 5.58 -10.36 3.85
C LYS A 10 6.47 -9.80 4.95
N ALA A 11 5.84 -9.25 5.98
CA ALA A 11 6.58 -8.73 7.14
C ALA A 11 6.63 -9.74 8.27
N THR A 12 5.49 -10.35 8.58
CA THR A 12 5.37 -11.40 9.58
C THR A 12 4.40 -12.45 9.06
N ASP A 13 4.12 -13.49 9.87
CA ASP A 13 3.16 -14.51 9.48
C ASP A 13 1.74 -13.96 9.27
N ASN A 14 1.45 -12.82 9.86
CA ASN A 14 0.10 -12.24 9.83
C ASN A 14 0.03 -10.91 9.10
N LEU A 15 1.17 -10.31 8.75
CA LEU A 15 1.20 -8.94 8.23
C LEU A 15 1.97 -8.84 6.93
N VAL A 16 1.46 -7.96 6.07
CA VAL A 16 2.11 -7.55 4.83
C VAL A 16 2.55 -6.10 5.02
N LEU A 17 3.79 -5.81 4.64
CA LEU A 17 4.29 -4.44 4.61
C LEU A 17 4.12 -3.90 3.20
N VAL A 18 3.41 -2.78 3.08
CA VAL A 18 3.21 -2.10 1.80
C VAL A 18 4.05 -0.83 1.82
N LYS A 19 4.91 -0.69 0.83
CA LYS A 19 5.77 0.49 0.66
C LYS A 19 5.41 1.18 -0.65
N TYR A 20 5.50 2.48 -0.66
CA TYR A 20 5.27 3.25 -1.88
C TYR A 20 5.96 4.60 -1.78
N TYR A 21 6.15 5.24 -2.94
CA TYR A 21 6.70 6.58 -3.01
C TYR A 21 5.56 7.56 -3.27
N ASN A 22 5.39 8.53 -2.37
CA ASN A 22 4.42 9.60 -2.55
C ASN A 22 5.11 10.75 -3.27
N VAL A 23 4.81 10.90 -4.57
CA VAL A 23 5.45 11.89 -5.42
C VAL A 23 5.10 13.30 -4.97
N THR A 24 3.85 13.52 -4.55
CA THR A 24 3.38 14.82 -4.11
C THR A 24 4.15 15.33 -2.90
N GLU A 25 4.41 14.43 -1.95
CA GLU A 25 5.16 14.79 -0.74
C GLU A 25 6.67 14.60 -0.90
N GLY A 26 7.10 13.89 -1.93
CA GLY A 26 8.51 13.62 -2.15
C GLY A 26 9.12 12.70 -1.10
N ALA A 27 8.37 11.72 -0.62
CA ALA A 27 8.82 10.84 0.45
C ALA A 27 8.34 9.41 0.25
N TYR A 28 9.16 8.46 0.73
CA TYR A 28 8.73 7.07 0.82
C TYR A 28 7.88 6.88 2.06
N LYS A 29 6.82 6.09 1.91
CA LYS A 29 5.90 5.79 3.01
C LYS A 29 5.65 4.30 3.05
N SER A 30 5.23 3.82 4.20
CA SER A 30 4.89 2.42 4.37
C SER A 30 3.81 2.26 5.43
N PHE A 31 3.13 1.12 5.37
CA PHE A 31 2.15 0.75 6.38
C PHE A 31 1.98 -0.77 6.37
N PHE A 32 1.43 -1.30 7.45
CA PHE A 32 1.11 -2.72 7.56
C PHE A 32 -0.36 -2.96 7.28
N MET A 33 -0.67 -4.11 6.69
CA MET A 33 -2.04 -4.59 6.57
C MET A 33 -2.06 -6.09 6.83
N THR A 34 -3.22 -6.62 7.20
CA THR A 34 -3.38 -8.04 7.41
C THR A 34 -3.41 -8.78 6.08
N PHE A 35 -3.10 -10.07 6.10
CA PHE A 35 -3.23 -10.90 4.90
C PHE A 35 -4.67 -10.92 4.40
N ASP A 36 -5.64 -10.92 5.31
CA ASP A 36 -7.05 -10.90 4.91
C ASP A 36 -7.40 -9.65 4.11
N GLU A 37 -6.93 -8.49 4.56
CA GLU A 37 -7.15 -7.26 3.82
C GLU A 37 -6.42 -7.26 2.49
N PHE A 38 -5.19 -7.76 2.49
CA PHE A 38 -4.41 -7.85 1.26
C PHE A 38 -5.10 -8.74 0.23
N ASP A 39 -5.64 -9.89 0.68
CA ASP A 39 -6.36 -10.81 -0.20
C ASP A 39 -7.62 -10.16 -0.78
N LYS A 40 -8.32 -9.34 0.00
CA LYS A 40 -9.52 -8.65 -0.47
C LYS A 40 -9.21 -7.63 -1.55
N ILE A 41 -8.08 -6.96 -1.43
CA ILE A 41 -7.63 -5.99 -2.44
C ILE A 41 -7.16 -6.73 -3.68
N GLY A 42 -6.53 -7.88 -3.50
CA GLY A 42 -5.97 -8.68 -4.58
C GLY A 42 -4.61 -8.15 -5.02
N THR A 43 -4.11 -8.71 -6.11
CA THR A 43 -2.78 -8.35 -6.64
C THR A 43 -2.84 -7.25 -7.68
N ASP A 44 -4.02 -6.67 -7.91
CA ASP A 44 -4.19 -5.60 -8.87
C ASP A 44 -3.62 -4.30 -8.33
N LEU A 45 -2.63 -3.76 -9.02
CA LEU A 45 -1.96 -2.52 -8.60
C LEU A 45 -2.94 -1.34 -8.56
N LEU A 46 -3.94 -1.32 -9.43
CA LEU A 46 -4.94 -0.25 -9.42
C LEU A 46 -5.75 -0.27 -8.13
N ASN A 47 -6.16 -1.44 -7.68
CA ASN A 47 -6.90 -1.57 -6.43
C ASN A 47 -6.03 -1.18 -5.23
N MET A 48 -4.76 -1.55 -5.24
CA MET A 48 -3.84 -1.16 -4.18
C MET A 48 -3.65 0.35 -4.16
N ALA A 49 -3.52 0.96 -5.33
CA ALA A 49 -3.38 2.41 -5.42
C ALA A 49 -4.61 3.11 -4.84
N ARG A 50 -5.81 2.62 -5.13
CA ARG A 50 -7.04 3.19 -4.57
C ARG A 50 -7.07 3.05 -3.06
N TYR A 51 -6.65 1.92 -2.54
CA TYR A 51 -6.58 1.71 -1.09
C TYR A 51 -5.65 2.74 -0.45
N ILE A 52 -4.48 2.96 -1.06
CA ILE A 52 -3.51 3.93 -0.56
C ILE A 52 -4.07 5.34 -0.62
N PHE A 53 -4.73 5.71 -1.72
CA PHE A 53 -5.34 7.04 -1.84
C PHE A 53 -6.40 7.27 -0.77
N ASP A 54 -7.25 6.28 -0.51
CA ASP A 54 -8.27 6.38 0.53
C ASP A 54 -7.62 6.57 1.90
N ARG A 55 -6.54 5.85 2.14
CA ARG A 55 -5.82 5.91 3.40
C ARG A 55 -5.16 7.28 3.61
N GLU A 56 -4.56 7.82 2.55
CA GLU A 56 -3.89 9.12 2.59
C GLU A 56 -4.87 10.28 2.67
N GLY A 57 -6.06 10.12 2.11
CA GLY A 57 -7.07 11.15 2.08
C GLY A 57 -7.79 11.37 3.41
N LYS A 58 -7.47 10.58 4.40
CA LYS A 58 -8.04 10.69 5.75
C LYS A 58 -7.00 11.22 6.72
#